data_f16f904d2b74aa2c8282b73a3b14cc5f
#
_entry.id   f16f904d2b74aa2c8282b73a3b14cc5f
#
_cell.length_a   1.000
_cell.length_b   1.000
_cell.length_c   1.000
_cell.angle_alpha   90.00
_cell.angle_beta   90.00
_cell.angle_gamma   90.00
#
_symmetry.space_group_name_H-M   'P 1'
#
loop_
_entity.id
_entity.type
_entity.pdbx_description
1 polymer ?
#
loop_
_entity_poly.entity_id
_entity_poly.type
_entity_poly.pdbx_seq_one_letter_code
_entity_poly.pdbx_strand_id
1 'polypeptide(L)'
;MGEPPGSFRRRPSRGAVEETIVTETQPPSATRRVVLYELMSLDGFADEPGERDWLRDTGSKLGDFLAATIATQDAVLLGRRTYEKWAPYWPTSAVQPFADFINSTPKYVFTSTRQELDWSNSRAVTAPAASFVADLKETPGGDIGIHGSLSLARDLLAAGLVDELRIVMAPSLAGNGVRLFGGGEQLQRFDLVDVERSGGCLLLQYRRQA
;
A
#
# COMPACT_ATOMS: atom_id res chain seq x y z
N MET A 1 84.82 11.14 -42.09
CA MET A 1 83.49 10.60 -42.43
C MET A 1 83.08 9.72 -41.35
N GLY A 2 82.07 10.04 -40.64
CA GLY A 2 81.56 9.23 -39.48
C GLY A 2 80.81 10.12 -38.50
N GLU A 3 79.50 10.11 -38.63
CA GLU A 3 78.58 10.85 -37.75
C GLU A 3 78.67 10.45 -36.29
N PRO A 4 78.43 11.33 -35.32
CA PRO A 4 78.36 10.99 -33.93
C PRO A 4 76.95 10.50 -33.54
N PRO A 5 76.80 9.68 -32.47
CA PRO A 5 75.55 9.02 -32.07
C PRO A 5 74.62 9.94 -31.28
N GLY A 6 73.36 9.67 -31.49
CA GLY A 6 72.19 10.42 -31.04
C GLY A 6 71.99 10.61 -29.55
N SER A 7 71.36 11.72 -29.26
CA SER A 7 70.93 12.16 -27.94
C SER A 7 69.71 11.36 -27.44
N PHE A 8 69.82 10.75 -26.27
CA PHE A 8 68.74 10.14 -25.51
C PHE A 8 67.79 11.25 -25.02
N ARG A 9 66.60 11.31 -25.57
CA ARG A 9 65.48 12.11 -25.02
C ARG A 9 64.87 11.34 -23.85
N ARG A 10 64.86 11.93 -22.65
CA ARG A 10 64.09 11.47 -21.49
C ARG A 10 62.63 11.58 -21.78
N ARG A 11 61.86 10.51 -21.53
CA ARG A 11 60.40 10.49 -21.50
C ARG A 11 59.92 11.27 -20.26
N PRO A 12 58.83 12.05 -20.36
CA PRO A 12 58.20 12.67 -19.23
C PRO A 12 57.45 11.59 -18.40
N SER A 13 57.55 11.72 -17.07
CA SER A 13 56.85 10.91 -16.08
C SER A 13 55.35 10.98 -16.28
N ARG A 14 54.69 9.83 -16.24
CA ARG A 14 53.20 9.71 -16.16
C ARG A 14 52.74 10.44 -14.91
N GLY A 15 51.90 11.48 -15.13
CA GLY A 15 51.11 12.11 -14.11
C GLY A 15 50.15 11.09 -13.49
N ALA A 16 50.05 11.09 -12.17
CA ALA A 16 49.07 10.34 -11.43
C ALA A 16 47.66 10.84 -11.88
N VAL A 17 46.87 9.90 -12.36
CA VAL A 17 45.45 10.13 -12.59
C VAL A 17 44.79 10.05 -11.21
N GLU A 18 44.36 11.19 -10.68
CA GLU A 18 43.48 11.23 -9.50
C GLU A 18 42.15 10.59 -9.93
N GLU A 19 41.87 9.38 -9.44
CA GLU A 19 40.57 8.77 -9.52
C GLU A 19 39.59 9.59 -8.66
N THR A 20 38.81 10.42 -9.34
CA THR A 20 37.65 11.07 -8.72
C THR A 20 36.65 9.98 -8.38
N ILE A 21 36.57 9.64 -7.09
CA ILE A 21 35.48 8.78 -6.56
C ILE A 21 34.17 9.55 -6.79
N VAL A 22 33.47 9.21 -7.85
CA VAL A 22 32.08 9.62 -8.03
C VAL A 22 31.29 8.85 -7.01
N THR A 23 30.94 9.52 -5.92
CA THR A 23 29.96 8.97 -4.96
C THR A 23 28.65 8.84 -5.72
N GLU A 24 28.30 7.63 -6.09
CA GLU A 24 27.03 7.29 -6.70
C GLU A 24 25.93 7.70 -5.69
N THR A 25 25.29 8.83 -5.98
CA THR A 25 24.14 9.30 -5.19
C THR A 25 23.04 8.27 -5.42
N GLN A 26 22.78 7.42 -4.45
CA GLN A 26 21.68 6.47 -4.46
C GLN A 26 20.40 7.25 -4.78
N PRO A 27 19.60 6.81 -5.77
CA PRO A 27 18.36 7.52 -6.10
C PRO A 27 17.50 7.61 -4.83
N PRO A 28 16.76 8.71 -4.64
CA PRO A 28 15.90 8.86 -3.47
C PRO A 28 15.02 7.61 -3.34
N SER A 29 15.06 6.98 -2.19
CA SER A 29 14.20 5.84 -1.87
C SER A 29 12.78 6.20 -2.26
N ALA A 30 12.19 5.42 -3.17
CA ALA A 30 10.79 5.65 -3.54
C ALA A 30 9.95 5.61 -2.26
N THR A 31 9.25 6.70 -1.97
CA THR A 31 8.34 6.76 -0.81
C THR A 31 7.35 5.61 -0.89
N ARG A 32 7.11 4.96 0.26
CA ARG A 32 6.13 3.87 0.36
C ARG A 32 4.75 4.36 -0.06
N ARG A 33 4.02 3.57 -0.83
CA ARG A 33 2.64 3.91 -1.23
C ARG A 33 1.67 3.39 -0.18
N VAL A 34 0.62 4.17 0.08
CA VAL A 34 -0.55 3.72 0.82
C VAL A 34 -1.58 3.21 -0.17
N VAL A 35 -1.89 1.92 -0.09
CA VAL A 35 -2.81 1.20 -0.98
C VAL A 35 -4.07 0.84 -0.20
N LEU A 36 -5.19 1.39 -0.62
CA LEU A 36 -6.51 1.05 -0.08
C LEU A 36 -7.14 -0.05 -0.93
N TYR A 37 -7.33 -1.23 -0.34
CA TYR A 37 -8.12 -2.32 -0.93
C TYR A 37 -9.48 -2.39 -0.25
N GLU A 38 -10.55 -2.35 -1.04
CA GLU A 38 -11.91 -2.39 -0.50
C GLU A 38 -12.91 -3.03 -1.49
N LEU A 39 -13.94 -3.64 -0.93
CA LEU A 39 -15.09 -4.16 -1.65
C LEU A 39 -16.21 -3.12 -1.57
N MET A 40 -16.88 -2.82 -2.69
CA MET A 40 -17.86 -1.75 -2.74
C MET A 40 -19.04 -2.09 -3.67
N SER A 41 -20.25 -1.73 -3.27
CA SER A 41 -21.42 -1.75 -4.14
C SER A 41 -21.41 -0.56 -5.13
N LEU A 42 -22.25 -0.60 -6.18
CA LEU A 42 -22.35 0.50 -7.15
C LEU A 42 -22.74 1.84 -6.52
N ASP A 43 -23.52 1.83 -5.45
CA ASP A 43 -23.91 3.03 -4.70
C ASP A 43 -22.96 3.37 -3.56
N GLY A 44 -21.75 2.74 -3.52
CA GLY A 44 -20.63 3.16 -2.69
C GLY A 44 -20.60 2.62 -1.27
N PHE A 45 -21.46 1.66 -0.92
CA PHE A 45 -21.41 1.00 0.39
C PHE A 45 -20.34 -0.07 0.41
N ALA A 46 -19.57 -0.11 1.50
CA ALA A 46 -18.39 -0.96 1.67
C ALA A 46 -18.33 -1.64 3.05
N ASP A 47 -19.41 -1.61 3.81
CA ASP A 47 -19.55 -2.39 5.02
C ASP A 47 -19.69 -3.89 4.68
N GLU A 48 -19.42 -4.75 5.65
CA GLU A 48 -19.34 -6.20 5.42
C GLU A 48 -20.53 -6.75 4.60
N PRO A 49 -20.24 -7.44 3.48
CA PRO A 49 -21.30 -7.94 2.60
C PRO A 49 -22.14 -9.05 3.25
N GLY A 50 -21.64 -9.70 4.31
CA GLY A 50 -22.23 -10.91 4.87
C GLY A 50 -23.67 -10.82 5.38
N GLU A 51 -24.10 -9.64 5.86
CA GLU A 51 -25.47 -9.45 6.33
C GLU A 51 -26.47 -9.20 5.19
N ARG A 52 -26.03 -8.69 4.03
CA ARG A 52 -26.88 -8.23 2.94
C ARG A 52 -26.58 -8.89 1.60
N ASP A 53 -25.56 -9.71 1.52
CA ASP A 53 -25.17 -10.50 0.36
C ASP A 53 -25.10 -9.67 -0.95
N TRP A 54 -24.69 -8.39 -0.83
CA TRP A 54 -24.55 -7.51 -1.96
C TRP A 54 -23.32 -7.85 -2.83
N LEU A 55 -22.38 -8.61 -2.29
CA LEU A 55 -21.18 -9.08 -3.01
C LEU A 55 -21.41 -10.52 -3.48
N ARG A 56 -21.82 -10.67 -4.73
CA ARG A 56 -22.01 -11.97 -5.40
C ARG A 56 -21.25 -12.03 -6.71
N ASP A 57 -21.09 -13.25 -7.24
CA ASP A 57 -20.47 -13.50 -8.55
C ASP A 57 -19.14 -12.75 -8.74
N THR A 58 -18.23 -12.93 -7.77
CA THR A 58 -16.92 -12.28 -7.80
C THR A 58 -15.98 -12.86 -8.85
N GLY A 59 -16.33 -14.00 -9.45
CA GLY A 59 -15.54 -14.69 -10.46
C GLY A 59 -14.20 -15.23 -9.93
N SER A 60 -13.40 -15.79 -10.82
CA SER A 60 -12.14 -16.48 -10.46
C SER A 60 -10.95 -15.52 -10.25
N LYS A 61 -10.99 -14.30 -10.80
CA LYS A 61 -9.84 -13.37 -10.77
C LYS A 61 -9.74 -12.55 -9.49
N LEU A 62 -10.75 -12.58 -8.63
CA LEU A 62 -10.72 -11.84 -7.35
C LEU A 62 -9.54 -12.26 -6.48
N GLY A 63 -9.26 -13.58 -6.41
CA GLY A 63 -8.13 -14.11 -5.65
C GLY A 63 -6.78 -13.59 -6.17
N ASP A 64 -6.59 -13.59 -7.49
CA ASP A 64 -5.37 -13.08 -8.13
C ASP A 64 -5.21 -11.57 -7.92
N PHE A 65 -6.29 -10.81 -8.01
CA PHE A 65 -6.30 -9.37 -7.74
C PHE A 65 -5.91 -9.05 -6.30
N LEU A 66 -6.46 -9.79 -5.33
CA LEU A 66 -6.08 -9.66 -3.93
C LEU A 66 -4.61 -10.06 -3.72
N ALA A 67 -4.18 -11.20 -4.28
CA ALA A 67 -2.80 -11.66 -4.18
C ALA A 67 -1.81 -10.65 -4.74
N ALA A 68 -2.08 -10.08 -5.92
CA ALA A 68 -1.26 -9.01 -6.51
C ALA A 68 -1.25 -7.74 -5.65
N THR A 69 -2.37 -7.42 -5.01
CA THR A 69 -2.48 -6.24 -4.13
C THR A 69 -1.62 -6.38 -2.87
N ILE A 70 -1.65 -7.55 -2.22
CA ILE A 70 -0.91 -7.76 -0.96
C ILE A 70 0.57 -8.11 -1.17
N ALA A 71 0.96 -8.54 -2.37
CA ALA A 71 2.34 -8.99 -2.66
C ALA A 71 3.40 -7.91 -2.44
N THR A 72 3.04 -6.63 -2.54
CA THR A 72 3.96 -5.50 -2.36
C THR A 72 3.91 -4.89 -0.96
N GLN A 73 2.98 -5.35 -0.11
CA GLN A 73 2.71 -4.75 1.20
C GLN A 73 3.55 -5.43 2.30
N ASP A 74 4.17 -4.63 3.13
CA ASP A 74 4.91 -5.07 4.32
C ASP A 74 4.38 -4.46 5.63
N ALA A 75 3.31 -3.70 5.56
CA ALA A 75 2.62 -3.12 6.71
C ALA A 75 1.12 -3.01 6.44
N VAL A 76 0.30 -3.19 7.47
CA VAL A 76 -1.16 -3.05 7.41
C VAL A 76 -1.65 -2.07 8.45
N LEU A 77 -2.57 -1.19 8.06
CA LEU A 77 -3.23 -0.22 8.92
C LEU A 77 -4.64 -0.72 9.26
N LEU A 78 -4.94 -0.83 10.54
CA LEU A 78 -6.26 -1.24 11.03
C LEU A 78 -6.82 -0.21 12.00
N GLY A 79 -8.11 0.09 11.88
CA GLY A 79 -8.86 0.73 12.93
C GLY A 79 -9.20 -0.27 14.04
N ARG A 80 -9.41 0.23 15.27
CA ARG A 80 -9.73 -0.60 16.44
C ARG A 80 -10.89 -1.58 16.19
N ARG A 81 -11.99 -1.11 15.59
CA ARG A 81 -13.18 -1.95 15.34
C ARG A 81 -12.89 -3.10 14.39
N THR A 82 -12.11 -2.86 13.34
CA THR A 82 -11.68 -3.91 12.40
C THR A 82 -10.78 -4.89 13.09
N TYR A 83 -9.83 -4.43 13.90
CA TYR A 83 -8.96 -5.29 14.69
C TYR A 83 -9.77 -6.20 15.62
N GLU A 84 -10.72 -5.65 16.40
CA GLU A 84 -11.55 -6.41 17.34
C GLU A 84 -12.38 -7.52 16.66
N LYS A 85 -12.82 -7.30 15.42
CA LYS A 85 -13.51 -8.31 14.61
C LYS A 85 -12.57 -9.35 14.01
N TRP A 86 -11.40 -8.93 13.56
CA TRP A 86 -10.47 -9.74 12.79
C TRP A 86 -9.53 -10.58 13.64
N ALA A 87 -9.14 -10.11 14.81
CA ALA A 87 -8.23 -10.81 15.71
C ALA A 87 -8.72 -12.21 16.14
N PRO A 88 -10.01 -12.45 16.42
CA PRO A 88 -10.49 -13.81 16.72
C PRO A 88 -10.67 -14.69 15.47
N TYR A 89 -10.73 -14.12 14.24
CA TYR A 89 -11.05 -14.85 13.02
C TYR A 89 -9.81 -15.27 12.23
N TRP A 90 -8.94 -14.29 11.88
CA TRP A 90 -7.84 -14.52 10.94
C TRP A 90 -6.77 -15.49 11.42
N PRO A 91 -6.40 -15.58 12.72
CA PRO A 91 -5.38 -16.52 13.18
C PRO A 91 -5.70 -18.00 12.89
N THR A 92 -6.98 -18.34 12.75
CA THR A 92 -7.43 -19.72 12.47
C THR A 92 -8.09 -19.87 11.10
N SER A 93 -8.11 -18.79 10.30
CA SER A 93 -8.75 -18.81 8.98
C SER A 93 -7.91 -19.55 7.95
N ALA A 94 -8.57 -20.33 7.08
CA ALA A 94 -7.96 -21.01 5.94
C ALA A 94 -8.14 -20.23 4.62
N VAL A 95 -8.62 -18.98 4.66
CA VAL A 95 -8.88 -18.17 3.46
C VAL A 95 -7.58 -17.62 2.91
N GLN A 96 -7.05 -18.29 1.90
CA GLN A 96 -5.78 -17.92 1.26
C GLN A 96 -5.97 -17.02 0.04
N PRO A 97 -4.98 -16.17 -0.28
CA PRO A 97 -3.68 -15.97 0.39
C PRO A 97 -3.75 -14.97 1.58
N PHE A 98 -4.90 -14.38 1.85
CA PHE A 98 -5.02 -13.28 2.80
C PHE A 98 -4.74 -13.69 4.26
N ALA A 99 -5.11 -14.93 4.66
CA ALA A 99 -4.85 -15.39 6.03
C ALA A 99 -3.35 -15.44 6.35
N ASP A 100 -2.52 -15.97 5.46
CA ASP A 100 -1.07 -16.00 5.66
C ASP A 100 -0.48 -14.59 5.67
N PHE A 101 -0.89 -13.75 4.74
CA PHE A 101 -0.45 -12.36 4.66
C PHE A 101 -0.78 -11.59 5.94
N ILE A 102 -2.05 -11.56 6.35
CA ILE A 102 -2.48 -10.72 7.48
C ILE A 102 -1.92 -11.21 8.82
N ASN A 103 -1.67 -12.51 8.97
CA ASN A 103 -1.08 -13.07 10.19
C ASN A 103 0.44 -12.79 10.29
N SER A 104 1.16 -12.77 9.16
CA SER A 104 2.61 -12.56 9.13
C SER A 104 3.02 -11.08 9.07
N THR A 105 2.19 -10.23 8.47
CA THR A 105 2.51 -8.81 8.25
C THR A 105 2.33 -7.96 9.51
N PRO A 106 3.24 -7.00 9.81
CA PRO A 106 3.07 -6.01 10.85
C PRO A 106 1.77 -5.20 10.70
N LYS A 107 0.99 -5.13 11.78
CA LYS A 107 -0.28 -4.42 11.87
C LYS A 107 -0.19 -3.23 12.82
N TYR A 108 -0.49 -2.03 12.33
CA TYR A 108 -0.62 -0.82 13.11
C TYR A 108 -2.09 -0.56 13.40
N VAL A 109 -2.49 -0.70 14.66
CA VAL A 109 -3.88 -0.60 15.09
C VAL A 109 -4.14 0.76 15.73
N PHE A 110 -4.90 1.61 15.05
CA PHE A 110 -5.24 2.94 15.55
C PHE A 110 -6.33 2.85 16.61
N THR A 111 -5.98 3.29 17.82
CA THR A 111 -6.84 3.24 19.02
C THR A 111 -6.56 4.43 19.92
N SER A 112 -7.58 4.88 20.65
CA SER A 112 -7.43 5.97 21.62
C SER A 112 -6.75 5.56 22.95
N THR A 113 -6.60 4.25 23.17
CA THR A 113 -6.02 3.69 24.40
C THR A 113 -4.81 2.85 24.10
N ARG A 114 -3.76 2.95 24.95
CA ARG A 114 -2.68 1.97 24.94
C ARG A 114 -3.21 0.68 25.54
N GLN A 115 -3.21 -0.37 24.75
CA GLN A 115 -3.60 -1.72 25.17
C GLN A 115 -2.64 -2.73 24.57
N GLU A 116 -2.48 -3.85 25.24
CA GLU A 116 -1.86 -5.02 24.65
C GLU A 116 -2.81 -5.62 23.62
N LEU A 117 -2.23 -6.09 22.52
CA LEU A 117 -2.95 -6.65 21.40
C LEU A 117 -2.52 -8.12 21.25
N ASP A 118 -3.49 -9.05 21.39
CA ASP A 118 -3.21 -10.48 21.42
C ASP A 118 -2.90 -11.08 20.05
N TRP A 119 -3.31 -10.42 18.97
CA TRP A 119 -3.00 -10.90 17.62
C TRP A 119 -1.56 -10.59 17.24
N SER A 120 -0.80 -11.63 16.90
CA SER A 120 0.62 -11.54 16.57
C SER A 120 0.93 -10.44 15.55
N ASN A 121 2.11 -9.82 15.65
CA ASN A 121 2.55 -8.75 14.77
C ASN A 121 1.64 -7.50 14.81
N SER A 122 0.90 -7.27 15.89
CA SER A 122 0.05 -6.09 16.07
C SER A 122 0.66 -5.09 17.05
N ARG A 123 0.57 -3.81 16.71
CA ARG A 123 1.05 -2.69 17.54
C ARG A 123 -0.02 -1.62 17.65
N ALA A 124 -0.37 -1.23 18.87
CA ALA A 124 -1.27 -0.11 19.13
C ALA A 124 -0.61 1.23 18.78
N VAL A 125 -1.33 2.08 18.06
CA VAL A 125 -0.94 3.44 17.68
C VAL A 125 -1.95 4.41 18.25
N THR A 126 -1.50 5.29 19.15
CA THR A 126 -2.33 6.35 19.76
C THR A 126 -2.12 7.72 19.14
N ALA A 127 -1.11 7.85 18.28
CA ALA A 127 -0.89 9.06 17.49
C ALA A 127 -2.01 9.26 16.44
N PRO A 128 -2.26 10.51 15.99
CA PRO A 128 -3.14 10.75 14.87
C PRO A 128 -2.71 9.97 13.63
N ALA A 129 -3.69 9.34 12.93
CA ALA A 129 -3.39 8.44 11.82
C ALA A 129 -2.61 9.15 10.70
N ALA A 130 -2.99 10.39 10.36
CA ALA A 130 -2.36 11.12 9.27
C ALA A 130 -0.87 11.38 9.54
N SER A 131 -0.49 11.84 10.75
CA SER A 131 0.92 12.09 11.07
C SER A 131 1.72 10.79 11.11
N PHE A 132 1.19 9.74 11.75
CA PHE A 132 1.85 8.44 11.81
C PHE A 132 2.10 7.85 10.41
N VAL A 133 1.11 7.92 9.52
CA VAL A 133 1.23 7.37 8.17
C VAL A 133 2.17 8.20 7.31
N ALA A 134 2.17 9.53 7.45
CA ALA A 134 3.14 10.39 6.78
C ALA A 134 4.58 10.01 7.17
N ASP A 135 4.86 9.85 8.46
CA ASP A 135 6.18 9.43 8.96
C ASP A 135 6.53 8.01 8.47
N LEU A 136 5.56 7.08 8.47
CA LEU A 136 5.78 5.71 8.02
C LEU A 136 6.11 5.63 6.52
N LYS A 137 5.54 6.51 5.70
CA LYS A 137 5.86 6.60 4.26
C LYS A 137 7.32 6.96 3.99
N GLU A 138 7.95 7.71 4.87
CA GLU A 138 9.36 8.11 4.74
C GLU A 138 10.35 7.00 5.18
N THR A 139 9.87 5.91 5.76
CA THR A 139 10.72 4.78 6.14
C THR A 139 10.96 3.85 4.94
N PRO A 140 12.12 3.14 4.88
CA PRO A 140 12.31 2.09 3.89
C PRO A 140 11.29 0.96 4.06
N GLY A 141 10.79 0.44 2.94
CA GLY A 141 9.85 -0.69 2.97
C GLY A 141 9.01 -0.81 1.72
N GLY A 142 8.10 -1.79 1.73
CA GLY A 142 7.09 -2.02 0.73
C GLY A 142 5.87 -1.11 0.89
N ASP A 143 4.79 -1.42 0.18
CA ASP A 143 3.55 -0.67 0.27
C ASP A 143 2.88 -0.85 1.65
N ILE A 144 2.06 0.12 2.04
CA ILE A 144 1.28 0.13 3.27
C ILE A 144 -0.18 -0.15 2.91
N GLY A 145 -0.74 -1.24 3.39
CA GLY A 145 -2.12 -1.65 3.08
C GLY A 145 -3.15 -1.10 4.05
N ILE A 146 -4.30 -0.67 3.52
CA ILE A 146 -5.53 -0.43 4.30
C ILE A 146 -6.54 -1.47 3.84
N HIS A 147 -7.05 -2.27 4.77
CA HIS A 147 -8.04 -3.30 4.49
C HIS A 147 -9.21 -3.20 5.47
N GLY A 148 -10.43 -3.05 4.98
CA GLY A 148 -11.67 -3.12 5.75
C GLY A 148 -11.88 -2.07 6.84
N SER A 149 -11.03 -1.07 6.98
CA SER A 149 -11.10 -0.05 8.04
C SER A 149 -11.65 1.28 7.50
N LEU A 150 -12.95 1.31 7.18
CA LEU A 150 -13.59 2.40 6.43
C LEU A 150 -13.40 3.80 7.04
N SER A 151 -13.49 3.94 8.38
CA SER A 151 -13.27 5.24 9.03
C SER A 151 -11.84 5.71 8.84
N LEU A 152 -10.86 4.81 9.07
CA LEU A 152 -9.44 5.10 8.87
C LEU A 152 -9.14 5.41 7.40
N ALA A 153 -9.72 4.65 6.47
CA ALA A 153 -9.57 4.88 5.03
C ALA A 153 -10.05 6.28 4.63
N ARG A 154 -11.22 6.71 5.13
CA ARG A 154 -11.75 8.06 4.88
C ARG A 154 -10.88 9.16 5.47
N ASP A 155 -10.39 8.99 6.69
CA ASP A 155 -9.50 9.95 7.33
C ASP A 155 -8.19 10.13 6.53
N LEU A 156 -7.62 9.04 6.05
CA LEU A 156 -6.39 9.06 5.25
C LEU A 156 -6.64 9.56 3.81
N LEU A 157 -7.80 9.27 3.22
CA LEU A 157 -8.22 9.87 1.95
C LEU A 157 -8.37 11.39 2.10
N ALA A 158 -9.09 11.85 3.13
CA ALA A 158 -9.26 13.28 3.39
C ALA A 158 -7.91 14.01 3.62
N ALA A 159 -6.94 13.33 4.23
CA ALA A 159 -5.58 13.84 4.41
C ALA A 159 -4.71 13.77 3.14
N GLY A 160 -5.21 13.22 2.02
CA GLY A 160 -4.45 13.05 0.78
C GLY A 160 -3.30 12.05 0.89
N LEU A 161 -3.37 11.10 1.80
CA LEU A 161 -2.29 10.14 2.07
C LEU A 161 -2.45 8.79 1.35
N VAL A 162 -3.62 8.52 0.75
CA VAL A 162 -3.85 7.32 -0.04
C VAL A 162 -3.35 7.55 -1.46
N ASP A 163 -2.41 6.73 -1.91
CA ASP A 163 -1.76 6.85 -3.21
C ASP A 163 -2.43 5.98 -4.28
N GLU A 164 -3.00 4.85 -3.87
CA GLU A 164 -3.59 3.88 -4.80
C GLU A 164 -4.89 3.29 -4.22
N LEU A 165 -5.89 3.12 -5.10
CA LEU A 165 -7.14 2.44 -4.78
C LEU A 165 -7.21 1.13 -5.55
N ARG A 166 -7.52 0.04 -4.84
CA ARG A 166 -7.82 -1.29 -5.36
C ARG A 166 -9.25 -1.63 -4.97
N ILE A 167 -10.18 -1.40 -5.86
CA ILE A 167 -11.62 -1.51 -5.58
C ILE A 167 -12.22 -2.70 -6.31
N VAL A 168 -12.91 -3.55 -5.58
CA VAL A 168 -13.79 -4.57 -6.15
C VAL A 168 -15.20 -4.01 -6.15
N MET A 169 -15.70 -3.64 -7.31
CA MET A 169 -17.03 -3.05 -7.46
C MET A 169 -18.05 -4.14 -7.83
N ALA A 170 -18.96 -4.42 -6.91
CA ALA A 170 -20.04 -5.37 -7.13
C ALA A 170 -21.20 -4.74 -7.93
N PRO A 171 -21.90 -5.50 -8.80
CA PRO A 171 -23.00 -5.01 -9.63
C PRO A 171 -24.32 -4.92 -8.86
N SER A 172 -24.32 -4.28 -7.69
CA SER A 172 -25.44 -4.24 -6.76
C SER A 172 -25.64 -2.86 -6.14
N LEU A 173 -26.85 -2.55 -5.74
CA LEU A 173 -27.20 -1.40 -4.91
C LEU A 173 -27.47 -1.91 -3.49
N ALA A 174 -26.66 -1.54 -2.53
CA ALA A 174 -26.84 -1.93 -1.12
C ALA A 174 -27.91 -1.09 -0.41
N GLY A 175 -28.14 0.15 -0.87
CA GLY A 175 -29.21 1.03 -0.41
C GLY A 175 -28.97 1.70 0.94
N ASN A 176 -28.34 1.04 1.88
CA ASN A 176 -27.97 1.56 3.20
C ASN A 176 -26.68 0.92 3.72
N GLY A 177 -26.10 1.46 4.77
CA GLY A 177 -24.84 0.98 5.38
C GLY A 177 -23.78 2.07 5.46
N VAL A 178 -22.52 1.66 5.50
CA VAL A 178 -21.37 2.56 5.58
C VAL A 178 -20.75 2.71 4.20
N ARG A 179 -20.71 3.93 3.68
CA ARG A 179 -20.08 4.23 2.39
C ARG A 179 -18.57 4.33 2.53
N LEU A 180 -17.84 3.93 1.49
CA LEU A 180 -16.40 4.17 1.42
C LEU A 180 -16.12 5.66 1.21
N PHE A 181 -16.82 6.30 0.29
CA PHE A 181 -16.70 7.72 -0.03
C PHE A 181 -17.92 8.50 0.45
N GLY A 182 -17.77 9.80 0.71
CA GLY A 182 -18.87 10.66 1.09
C GLY A 182 -18.81 11.13 2.55
N GLY A 183 -17.89 12.00 2.88
CA GLY A 183 -17.70 12.55 4.23
C GLY A 183 -17.14 13.97 4.26
N GLY A 184 -17.22 14.71 3.13
CA GLY A 184 -16.67 16.07 3.06
C GLY A 184 -15.23 16.11 2.56
N GLU A 185 -14.79 15.07 1.86
CA GLU A 185 -13.49 15.04 1.21
C GLU A 185 -13.41 16.16 0.17
N GLN A 186 -12.24 16.81 0.10
CA GLN A 186 -11.92 17.71 -1.00
C GLN A 186 -11.82 16.93 -2.31
N LEU A 187 -12.04 17.60 -3.45
CA LEU A 187 -11.88 16.99 -4.75
C LEU A 187 -10.47 16.42 -4.91
N GLN A 188 -10.38 15.13 -5.10
CA GLN A 188 -9.15 14.41 -5.45
C GLN A 188 -9.32 13.76 -6.81
N ARG A 189 -8.23 13.69 -7.57
CA ARG A 189 -8.21 13.06 -8.88
C ARG A 189 -7.35 11.83 -8.86
N PHE A 190 -7.83 10.80 -9.54
CA PHE A 190 -7.12 9.54 -9.71
C PHE A 190 -7.13 9.18 -11.20
N ASP A 191 -6.02 8.62 -11.66
CA ASP A 191 -5.92 8.02 -12.98
C ASP A 191 -6.33 6.55 -12.89
N LEU A 192 -7.16 6.09 -13.82
CA LEU A 192 -7.43 4.67 -13.99
C LEU A 192 -6.18 3.98 -14.53
N VAL A 193 -5.59 3.09 -13.74
CA VAL A 193 -4.39 2.34 -14.11
C VAL A 193 -4.78 1.03 -14.80
N ASP A 194 -5.79 0.34 -14.26
CA ASP A 194 -6.27 -0.92 -14.82
C ASP A 194 -7.74 -1.17 -14.44
N VAL A 195 -8.44 -1.92 -15.29
CA VAL A 195 -9.78 -2.41 -15.04
C VAL A 195 -9.95 -3.81 -15.61
N GLU A 196 -10.36 -4.74 -14.76
CA GLU A 196 -10.61 -6.11 -15.17
C GLU A 196 -12.01 -6.56 -14.74
N ARG A 197 -12.67 -7.35 -15.57
CA ARG A 197 -13.93 -8.00 -15.19
C ARG A 197 -13.67 -9.35 -14.54
N SER A 198 -14.33 -9.60 -13.40
CA SER A 198 -14.30 -10.88 -12.69
C SER A 198 -15.72 -11.29 -12.30
N GLY A 199 -16.29 -12.25 -13.02
CA GLY A 199 -17.71 -12.57 -12.89
C GLY A 199 -18.61 -11.37 -13.23
N GLY A 200 -19.48 -10.98 -12.32
CA GLY A 200 -20.29 -9.77 -12.39
C GLY A 200 -19.57 -8.51 -11.91
N CYS A 201 -18.44 -8.64 -11.22
CA CYS A 201 -17.72 -7.52 -10.61
C CYS A 201 -16.70 -6.87 -11.56
N LEU A 202 -16.33 -5.62 -11.24
CA LEU A 202 -15.17 -4.94 -11.79
C LEU A 202 -14.07 -4.85 -10.73
N LEU A 203 -12.86 -5.19 -11.13
CA LEU A 203 -11.63 -5.02 -10.37
C LEU A 203 -10.95 -3.76 -10.88
N LEU A 204 -10.86 -2.72 -10.05
CA LEU A 204 -10.45 -1.38 -10.44
C LEU A 204 -9.16 -1.00 -9.73
N GLN A 205 -8.20 -0.51 -10.49
CA GLN A 205 -6.97 0.06 -9.95
C GLN A 205 -6.87 1.52 -10.35
N TYR A 206 -6.75 2.40 -9.35
CA TYR A 206 -6.55 3.81 -9.54
C TYR A 206 -5.30 4.29 -8.82
N ARG A 207 -4.63 5.30 -9.38
CA ARG A 207 -3.50 6.00 -8.77
C ARG A 207 -3.80 7.47 -8.61
N ARG A 208 -3.49 8.04 -7.44
CA ARG A 208 -3.70 9.45 -7.18
C ARG A 208 -2.83 10.30 -8.10
N GLN A 209 -3.40 11.34 -8.68
CA GLN A 209 -2.66 12.37 -9.42
C GLN A 209 -1.84 13.22 -8.44
N ALA A 210 -0.64 13.64 -8.88
CA ALA A 210 0.25 14.48 -8.10
C ALA A 210 -0.31 15.90 -7.90
#